data_74e6c8efcd45388c90f38e505ce4b319
#
_entry.id   74e6c8efcd45388c90f38e505ce4b319
#
_cell.length_a   1.000
_cell.length_b   1.000
_cell.length_c   1.000
_cell.angle_alpha   90.00
_cell.angle_beta   90.00
_cell.angle_gamma   90.00
#
_symmetry.space_group_name_H-M   'P 1'
#
loop_
_entity.id
_entity.type
_entity.pdbx_description
1 polymer ?
#
loop_
_entity_poly.entity_id
_entity_poly.type
_entity_poly.pdbx_seq_one_letter_code
_entity_poly.pdbx_strand_id
1 'polypeptide(L)'
;MGFQENINVTETEIEAKVIEIVAEQMGVEQGEISRETSFTNDLNADSLDTVELVMEFEDEFETSIPDENAEKIQTVGEAIEFIKQNLNKG
;
A
#
# COMPACT_ATOMS: atom_id res chain seq x y z
N MET A 1 -9.50 23.58 -15.33
CA MET A 1 -9.31 23.30 -14.97
C MET A 1 -9.04 22.85 -14.34
N GLY A 2 -8.91 22.59 -13.89
CA GLY A 2 -8.79 22.15 -13.22
C GLY A 2 -8.36 21.95 -12.46
N PHE A 3 -8.21 22.06 -12.04
CA PHE A 3 -7.78 21.79 -11.31
C PHE A 3 -7.95 21.46 -10.30
N GLN A 4 -7.91 20.99 -9.99
CA GLN A 4 -8.17 20.62 -9.02
C GLN A 4 -7.46 20.58 -8.13
N GLU A 5 -7.28 20.98 -7.45
CA GLU A 5 -6.67 20.91 -6.55
C GLU A 5 -7.01 20.16 -5.66
N ASN A 6 -7.36 19.43 -5.87
CA ASN A 6 -7.81 18.49 -5.02
C ASN A 6 -6.71 17.87 -4.32
N ILE A 7 -6.66 17.99 -3.06
CA ILE A 7 -5.55 17.44 -2.32
C ILE A 7 -5.88 16.06 -1.80
N ASN A 8 -7.08 15.60 -1.99
CA ASN A 8 -7.42 14.25 -1.57
C ASN A 8 -6.93 13.25 -2.59
N VAL A 9 -6.25 12.22 -2.13
CA VAL A 9 -5.80 11.14 -3.00
C VAL A 9 -6.95 10.19 -3.20
N THR A 10 -7.23 9.84 -4.42
CA THR A 10 -8.32 8.90 -4.69
C THR A 10 -7.88 7.48 -4.39
N GLU A 11 -8.86 6.62 -4.18
CA GLU A 11 -8.55 5.21 -3.92
C GLU A 11 -7.81 4.60 -5.09
N THR A 12 -8.16 5.00 -6.30
CA THR A 12 -7.48 4.49 -7.50
C THR A 12 -6.00 4.85 -7.48
N GLU A 13 -5.68 6.07 -7.08
CA GLU A 13 -4.30 6.49 -7.02
C GLU A 13 -3.54 5.74 -5.93
N ILE A 14 -4.19 5.54 -4.79
CA ILE A 14 -3.57 4.78 -3.71
C ILE A 14 -3.30 3.36 -4.18
N GLU A 15 -4.27 2.76 -4.82
CA GLU A 15 -4.12 1.39 -5.31
C GLU A 15 -2.96 1.29 -6.30
N ALA A 16 -2.89 2.22 -7.23
CA ALA A 16 -1.81 2.20 -8.23
C ALA A 16 -0.45 2.32 -7.56
N LYS A 17 -0.33 3.20 -6.58
CA LYS A 17 0.93 3.37 -5.89
C LYS A 17 1.30 2.16 -5.06
N VAL A 18 0.34 1.59 -4.36
CA VAL A 18 0.59 0.41 -3.55
C VAL A 18 1.08 -0.73 -4.43
N ILE A 19 0.40 -0.95 -5.55
CA ILE A 19 0.78 -2.03 -6.46
C ILE A 19 2.18 -1.77 -7.02
N GLU A 20 2.47 -0.54 -7.37
CA GLU A 20 3.79 -0.21 -7.90
C GLU A 20 4.88 -0.50 -6.88
N ILE A 21 4.66 -0.09 -5.64
CA ILE A 21 5.63 -0.30 -4.57
C ILE A 21 5.83 -1.79 -4.32
N VAL A 22 4.73 -2.52 -4.24
CA VAL A 22 4.80 -3.95 -3.99
C VAL A 22 5.55 -4.66 -5.12
N ALA A 23 5.24 -4.28 -6.36
CA ALA A 23 5.87 -4.91 -7.50
C ALA A 23 7.38 -4.69 -7.47
N GLU A 24 7.81 -3.48 -7.17
CA GLU A 24 9.23 -3.18 -7.10
C GLU A 24 9.92 -3.90 -5.96
N GLN A 25 9.28 -3.89 -4.81
CA GLN A 25 9.89 -4.45 -3.62
C GLN A 25 9.99 -5.97 -3.72
N MET A 26 8.99 -6.61 -4.27
CA MET A 26 8.94 -8.05 -4.33
C MET A 26 9.48 -8.62 -5.65
N GLY A 27 9.77 -7.74 -6.61
CA GLY A 27 10.33 -8.21 -7.88
C GLY A 27 9.33 -8.95 -8.76
N VAL A 28 8.07 -8.54 -8.71
CA VAL A 28 7.04 -9.14 -9.55
C VAL A 28 6.43 -8.06 -10.42
N GLU A 29 5.66 -8.47 -11.41
CA GLU A 29 5.04 -7.53 -12.32
C GLU A 29 3.74 -7.01 -11.74
N GLN A 30 3.44 -5.76 -12.04
CA GLN A 30 2.23 -5.14 -11.51
C GLN A 30 0.98 -5.91 -11.92
N GLY A 31 0.98 -6.49 -13.11
CA GLY A 31 -0.18 -7.23 -13.58
C GLY A 31 -0.47 -8.48 -12.78
N GLU A 32 0.49 -8.93 -11.98
CA GLU A 32 0.29 -10.11 -11.15
C GLU A 32 -0.27 -9.76 -9.78
N ILE A 33 -0.44 -8.49 -9.50
CA ILE A 33 -0.86 -8.04 -8.18
C ILE A 33 -2.28 -7.53 -8.25
N SER A 34 -3.11 -8.01 -7.34
CA SER A 34 -4.49 -7.54 -7.22
C SER A 34 -4.76 -7.21 -5.76
N ARG A 35 -5.96 -6.71 -5.50
CA ARG A 35 -6.32 -6.40 -4.12
C ARG A 35 -6.37 -7.63 -3.24
N GLU A 36 -6.60 -8.78 -3.84
CA GLU A 36 -6.70 -10.03 -3.09
C GLU A 36 -5.36 -10.70 -2.91
N THR A 37 -4.32 -10.19 -3.52
CA THR A 37 -2.99 -10.77 -3.40
C THR A 37 -2.52 -10.72 -1.96
N SER A 38 -2.11 -11.87 -1.43
CA SER A 38 -1.60 -11.99 -0.08
C SER A 38 -0.08 -11.80 -0.10
N PHE A 39 0.41 -10.97 0.79
CA PHE A 39 1.85 -10.72 0.83
C PHE A 39 2.62 -11.99 1.18
N THR A 40 2.12 -12.76 2.12
CA THR A 40 2.84 -13.94 2.56
C THR A 40 2.54 -15.16 1.70
N ASN A 41 1.29 -15.36 1.32
CA ASN A 41 0.90 -16.56 0.60
C ASN A 41 1.19 -16.47 -0.88
N ASP A 42 0.95 -15.31 -1.48
CA ASP A 42 1.09 -15.18 -2.93
C ASP A 42 2.45 -14.64 -3.32
N LEU A 43 3.03 -13.78 -2.50
CA LEU A 43 4.30 -13.14 -2.82
C LEU A 43 5.45 -13.66 -1.98
N ASN A 44 5.17 -14.55 -1.04
CA ASN A 44 6.19 -15.13 -0.16
C ASN A 44 6.96 -14.09 0.63
N ALA A 45 6.30 -13.02 1.01
CA ALA A 45 6.95 -12.00 1.82
C ALA A 45 7.14 -12.51 3.23
N ASP A 46 8.33 -12.34 3.77
CA ASP A 46 8.54 -12.67 5.17
C ASP A 46 8.41 -11.40 6.01
N SER A 47 8.68 -11.50 7.31
CA SER A 47 8.50 -10.37 8.21
C SER A 47 9.32 -9.17 7.77
N LEU A 48 10.53 -9.43 7.30
CA LEU A 48 11.41 -8.35 6.89
C LEU A 48 10.85 -7.65 5.65
N ASP A 49 10.37 -8.44 4.71
CA ASP A 49 9.78 -7.87 3.49
C ASP A 49 8.57 -7.02 3.85
N THR A 50 7.74 -7.51 4.77
CA THR A 50 6.55 -6.79 5.17
C THR A 50 6.90 -5.47 5.82
N VAL A 51 7.90 -5.48 6.69
CA VAL A 51 8.34 -4.25 7.35
C VAL A 51 8.85 -3.25 6.32
N GLU A 52 9.61 -3.71 5.35
CA GLU A 52 10.13 -2.83 4.31
C GLU A 52 9.00 -2.24 3.46
N LEU A 53 8.00 -3.07 3.15
CA LEU A 53 6.85 -2.57 2.41
C LEU A 53 6.12 -1.48 3.17
N VAL A 54 5.93 -1.69 4.46
CA VAL A 54 5.25 -0.71 5.28
C VAL A 54 6.03 0.60 5.30
N MET A 55 7.34 0.50 5.43
CA MET A 55 8.18 1.69 5.44
C MET A 55 8.09 2.44 4.11
N GLU A 56 8.04 1.71 3.01
CA GLU A 56 7.90 2.34 1.71
C GLU A 56 6.56 3.05 1.58
N PHE A 57 5.50 2.41 2.10
CA PHE A 57 4.18 3.05 2.08
C PHE A 57 4.19 4.33 2.90
N GLU A 58 4.81 4.28 4.07
CA GLU A 58 4.88 5.46 4.92
C GLU A 58 5.60 6.61 4.22
N ASP A 59 6.67 6.27 3.54
CA ASP A 59 7.46 7.27 2.85
C ASP A 59 6.71 7.83 1.65
N GLU A 60 6.12 6.96 0.88
CA GLU A 60 5.43 7.39 -0.34
C GLU A 60 4.20 8.23 -0.04
N PHE A 61 3.45 7.86 0.98
CA PHE A 61 2.20 8.54 1.30
C PHE A 61 2.35 9.52 2.45
N GLU A 62 3.54 9.66 2.97
CA GLU A 62 3.83 10.60 4.07
C GLU A 62 2.86 10.38 5.23
N THR A 63 2.74 9.14 5.63
CA THR A 63 1.85 8.76 6.71
C THR A 63 2.59 7.82 7.64
N SER A 64 2.01 7.57 8.80
CA SER A 64 2.57 6.65 9.79
C SER A 64 1.69 5.44 9.92
N ILE A 65 2.29 4.26 9.89
CA ILE A 65 1.56 3.02 10.08
C ILE A 65 2.14 2.34 11.32
N PRO A 66 1.39 2.36 12.44
CA PRO A 66 1.88 1.71 13.66
C PRO A 66 2.08 0.22 13.44
N ASP A 67 3.00 -0.37 14.20
CA ASP A 67 3.33 -1.77 14.05
C ASP A 67 2.11 -2.66 14.20
N GLU A 68 1.25 -2.36 15.17
CA GLU A 68 0.09 -3.20 15.39
C GLU A 68 -0.86 -3.16 14.20
N ASN A 69 -0.91 -2.05 13.48
CA ASN A 69 -1.73 -1.98 12.27
C ASN A 69 -1.05 -2.67 11.11
N ALA A 70 0.26 -2.54 11.04
CA ALA A 70 1.03 -3.20 9.99
C ALA A 70 0.83 -4.71 10.05
N GLU A 71 0.74 -5.27 11.24
CA GLU A 71 0.56 -6.69 11.39
C GLU A 71 -0.78 -7.16 10.85
N LYS A 72 -1.75 -6.28 10.79
CA LYS A 72 -3.07 -6.63 10.28
C LYS A 72 -3.17 -6.54 8.77
N ILE A 73 -2.17 -5.97 8.14
CA ILE A 73 -2.18 -5.81 6.69
C ILE A 73 -1.61 -7.08 6.09
N GLN A 74 -2.50 -7.91 5.55
CA GLN A 74 -2.10 -9.18 4.99
C GLN A 74 -2.27 -9.24 3.49
N THR A 75 -3.14 -8.41 2.93
CA THR A 75 -3.35 -8.37 1.49
C THR A 75 -3.13 -6.96 0.99
N VAL A 76 -2.97 -6.87 -0.33
CA VAL A 76 -2.81 -5.57 -0.97
C VAL A 76 -4.03 -4.69 -0.71
N GLY A 77 -5.23 -5.27 -0.76
CA GLY A 77 -6.44 -4.51 -0.50
C GLY A 77 -6.50 -3.95 0.89
N GLU A 78 -6.04 -4.71 1.86
CA GLU A 78 -6.02 -4.23 3.24
C GLU A 78 -5.05 -3.06 3.40
N ALA A 79 -3.92 -3.12 2.71
CA ALA A 79 -2.97 -2.02 2.72
C ALA A 79 -3.60 -0.77 2.11
N ILE A 80 -4.29 -0.94 1.00
CA ILE A 80 -4.94 0.18 0.33
C ILE A 80 -5.98 0.82 1.25
N GLU A 81 -6.79 0.00 1.89
CA GLU A 81 -7.83 0.51 2.78
C GLU A 81 -7.24 1.26 3.96
N PHE A 82 -6.19 0.72 4.54
CA PHE A 82 -5.57 1.36 5.68
C PHE A 82 -4.99 2.72 5.30
N ILE A 83 -4.29 2.77 4.18
CA ILE A 83 -3.68 4.01 3.72
C ILE A 83 -4.77 5.02 3.38
N LYS A 84 -5.81 4.56 2.72
CA LYS A 84 -6.92 5.44 2.36
C LYS A 84 -7.53 6.08 3.59
N GLN A 85 -7.76 5.29 4.62
CA GLN A 85 -8.34 5.82 5.84
C GLN A 85 -7.41 6.80 6.52
N ASN A 86 -6.12 6.52 6.52
CA ASN A 86 -5.16 7.41 7.12
C ASN A 86 -5.09 8.75 6.41
N LEU A 87 -5.09 8.72 5.09
CA LEU A 87 -4.95 9.94 4.31
C LEU A 87 -6.21 10.79 4.36
N ASN A 88 -7.35 10.15 4.48
CA ASN A 88 -8.63 10.88 4.50
C ASN A 88 -9.08 11.25 5.89
N LYS A 89 -8.25 10.96 6.85
CA LYS A 89 -8.60 11.23 8.22
C LYS A 89 -8.59 12.69 8.55
N GLY A 90 -7.91 13.45 7.83
CA GLY A 90 -7.90 14.87 8.02
C GLY A 90 -7.02 15.34 9.14
#